data_c220e51558fedba50b98c9860bcbf310
#
_entry.id   c220e51558fedba50b98c9860bcbf310
#
_cell.length_a   1.000
_cell.length_b   1.000
_cell.length_c   1.000
_cell.angle_alpha   90.00
_cell.angle_beta   90.00
_cell.angle_gamma   90.00
#
_symmetry.space_group_name_H-M   'P 1'
#
loop_
_entity.id
_entity.type
_entity.pdbx_description
1 polymer ?
#
loop_
_entity_poly.entity_id
_entity_poly.type
_entity_poly.pdbx_seq_one_letter_code
_entity_poly.pdbx_strand_id
1 'polypeptide(L)'
;MPDLPETEPVAEAVAEPHPQPADVATTAPTPDLPSLPEDEALPEAATPAVTQPEPTPSAQDQRIWPWPKAEAWSPTQVYQEVVSAMEHIKHGRMEAAANTLDHLGPHLDDHLDMLLHVSVLMQHLGRQEHMKWTLDMAAYVHPTDPHVQQARSQLLV
;
A
#
# COMPACT_ATOMS: atom_id res chain seq x y z
N MET A 1 58.75 18.24 -8.22
CA MET A 1 58.37 17.53 -7.01
C MET A 1 57.71 18.48 -6.07
N PRO A 2 56.40 18.48 -5.94
CA PRO A 2 55.75 19.03 -4.79
C PRO A 2 55.13 17.95 -3.92
N ASP A 3 55.32 18.18 -2.65
CA ASP A 3 54.90 17.43 -1.49
C ASP A 3 53.42 17.12 -1.47
N LEU A 4 53.11 15.88 -1.09
CA LEU A 4 51.76 15.41 -0.71
C LEU A 4 51.61 15.64 0.78
N PRO A 5 50.50 16.23 1.23
CA PRO A 5 50.15 16.14 2.65
C PRO A 5 49.43 14.83 2.94
N GLU A 6 50.04 14.01 3.76
CA GLU A 6 49.43 12.93 4.49
C GLU A 6 48.32 13.45 5.36
N THR A 7 47.12 13.00 5.12
CA THR A 7 46.00 13.20 6.05
C THR A 7 45.79 11.89 6.81
N GLU A 8 46.18 11.87 8.07
CA GLU A 8 45.99 10.76 9.00
C GLU A 8 44.50 10.53 9.27
N PRO A 9 44.06 9.27 9.41
CA PRO A 9 42.72 8.95 9.84
C PRO A 9 42.62 9.08 11.37
N VAL A 10 41.82 10.00 11.83
CA VAL A 10 41.42 10.04 13.24
C VAL A 10 40.28 9.06 13.44
N ALA A 11 40.64 7.89 13.93
CA ALA A 11 39.68 6.96 14.50
C ALA A 11 39.51 7.32 15.98
N GLU A 12 38.33 7.83 16.32
CA GLU A 12 37.92 7.89 17.73
C GLU A 12 36.50 7.35 17.85
N ALA A 13 36.47 6.06 18.11
CA ALA A 13 35.27 5.35 18.54
C ALA A 13 35.05 5.66 20.04
N VAL A 14 34.07 6.48 20.32
CA VAL A 14 33.55 6.61 21.68
C VAL A 14 32.29 5.74 21.77
N ALA A 15 32.49 4.56 22.36
CA ALA A 15 31.38 3.74 22.81
C ALA A 15 30.84 4.31 24.11
N GLU A 16 29.65 4.87 24.08
CA GLU A 16 28.91 5.18 25.30
C GLU A 16 28.08 3.96 25.73
N PRO A 17 28.18 3.57 27.00
CA PRO A 17 27.39 2.46 27.53
C PRO A 17 25.95 2.90 27.78
N HIS A 18 25.03 2.16 27.20
CA HIS A 18 23.60 2.27 27.47
C HIS A 18 23.33 1.77 28.91
N PRO A 19 22.67 2.55 29.77
CA PRO A 19 22.17 2.00 31.02
C PRO A 19 20.87 1.26 30.76
N GLN A 20 20.85 -0.01 31.08
CA GLN A 20 19.63 -0.79 31.25
C GLN A 20 18.86 -0.24 32.46
N PRO A 21 17.56 0.05 32.33
CA PRO A 21 16.73 0.17 33.51
C PRO A 21 16.30 -1.21 34.00
N ALA A 22 16.52 -1.37 35.28
CA ALA A 22 16.19 -2.53 36.06
C ALA A 22 14.69 -2.83 36.09
N ASP A 23 14.40 -4.14 36.17
CA ASP A 23 13.20 -4.78 36.69
C ASP A 23 12.41 -3.91 37.68
N VAL A 24 11.16 -3.67 37.35
CA VAL A 24 10.13 -3.42 38.34
C VAL A 24 9.00 -4.40 38.07
N ALA A 25 9.01 -5.50 38.76
CA ALA A 25 7.87 -6.37 38.89
C ALA A 25 6.74 -5.59 39.59
N THR A 26 5.76 -5.19 38.85
CA THR A 26 4.50 -4.71 39.41
C THR A 26 3.43 -5.77 39.17
N THR A 27 3.15 -6.47 40.24
CA THR A 27 2.02 -7.35 40.42
C THR A 27 0.71 -6.57 40.09
N ALA A 28 0.07 -6.93 39.01
CA ALA A 28 -1.27 -6.45 38.71
C ALA A 28 -2.30 -7.25 39.52
N PRO A 29 -3.20 -6.62 40.22
CA PRO A 29 -4.34 -7.31 40.83
C PRO A 29 -5.36 -7.66 39.74
N THR A 30 -5.76 -8.91 39.72
CA THR A 30 -6.85 -9.46 38.95
C THR A 30 -8.16 -8.72 39.30
N PRO A 31 -8.86 -8.12 38.34
CA PRO A 31 -10.22 -7.70 38.61
C PRO A 31 -11.17 -8.90 38.55
N ASP A 32 -11.90 -9.04 39.65
CA ASP A 32 -13.01 -9.93 39.85
C ASP A 32 -14.05 -9.76 38.74
N LEU A 33 -14.38 -10.85 38.07
CA LEU A 33 -15.48 -10.93 37.11
C LEU A 33 -16.81 -10.98 37.87
N PRO A 34 -17.73 -10.03 37.65
CA PRO A 34 -19.09 -10.22 38.16
C PRO A 34 -19.81 -11.25 37.30
N SER A 35 -20.35 -12.23 37.99
CA SER A 35 -21.21 -13.28 37.48
C SER A 35 -22.38 -12.70 36.67
N LEU A 36 -22.55 -13.23 35.49
CA LEU A 36 -23.78 -13.06 34.70
C LEU A 36 -24.97 -13.68 35.41
N PRO A 37 -26.09 -13.02 35.53
CA PRO A 37 -27.34 -13.70 35.86
C PRO A 37 -27.81 -14.45 34.59
N GLU A 38 -27.91 -15.77 34.71
CA GLU A 38 -28.79 -16.59 33.90
C GLU A 38 -30.21 -16.28 34.38
N ASP A 39 -31.03 -16.02 33.47
CA ASP A 39 -32.39 -16.45 33.35
C ASP A 39 -33.30 -15.42 32.68
N GLU A 40 -34.03 -15.92 31.80
CA GLU A 40 -35.44 -15.76 31.40
C GLU A 40 -35.75 -15.22 30.00
N ALA A 41 -36.34 -16.18 29.31
CA ALA A 41 -37.50 -16.02 28.44
C ALA A 41 -37.31 -15.31 27.10
N LEU A 42 -37.20 -16.17 26.08
CA LEU A 42 -37.68 -15.88 24.73
C LEU A 42 -39.14 -15.39 24.71
N PRO A 43 -39.41 -14.34 23.98
CA PRO A 43 -40.62 -14.32 23.18
C PRO A 43 -40.25 -14.53 21.71
N GLU A 44 -40.78 -15.62 21.15
CA GLU A 44 -41.04 -15.71 19.72
C GLU A 44 -41.81 -14.46 19.28
N ALA A 45 -41.16 -13.63 18.53
CA ALA A 45 -41.81 -12.57 17.78
C ALA A 45 -41.26 -12.54 16.38
N ALA A 46 -42.09 -13.04 15.47
CA ALA A 46 -42.21 -12.70 14.06
C ALA A 46 -41.00 -11.96 13.45
N THR A 47 -40.21 -12.67 12.66
CA THR A 47 -39.34 -12.11 11.67
C THR A 47 -40.12 -11.21 10.72
N PRO A 48 -39.87 -9.89 10.69
CA PRO A 48 -40.10 -9.17 9.47
C PRO A 48 -39.03 -9.66 8.48
N ALA A 49 -39.49 -10.12 7.34
CA ALA A 49 -38.61 -10.36 6.21
C ALA A 49 -37.77 -9.09 5.98
N VAL A 50 -36.53 -9.13 6.43
CA VAL A 50 -35.53 -8.17 6.04
C VAL A 50 -35.31 -8.47 4.56
N THR A 51 -35.98 -7.71 3.72
CA THR A 51 -35.57 -7.55 2.33
C THR A 51 -34.10 -7.15 2.41
N GLN A 52 -33.21 -8.10 2.15
CA GLN A 52 -31.81 -7.78 1.93
C GLN A 52 -31.83 -6.72 0.83
N PRO A 53 -31.28 -5.53 1.09
CA PRO A 53 -31.03 -4.63 0.00
C PRO A 53 -30.13 -5.41 -0.97
N GLU A 54 -30.56 -5.49 -2.22
CA GLU A 54 -29.69 -5.96 -3.29
C GLU A 54 -28.31 -5.33 -3.07
N PRO A 55 -27.23 -6.13 -3.15
CA PRO A 55 -25.90 -5.57 -3.01
C PRO A 55 -25.74 -4.50 -4.09
N THR A 56 -25.93 -3.25 -3.71
CA THR A 56 -25.46 -2.13 -4.49
C THR A 56 -24.00 -2.43 -4.79
N PRO A 57 -23.55 -2.41 -6.05
CA PRO A 57 -22.15 -2.64 -6.37
C PRO A 57 -21.34 -1.73 -5.47
N SER A 58 -20.64 -2.35 -4.54
CA SER A 58 -19.88 -1.64 -3.53
C SER A 58 -18.89 -0.74 -4.26
N ALA A 59 -18.67 0.47 -3.76
CA ALA A 59 -17.62 1.36 -4.27
C ALA A 59 -16.24 0.68 -4.37
N GLN A 60 -16.12 -0.52 -3.81
CA GLN A 60 -14.97 -1.42 -3.94
C GLN A 60 -14.83 -2.04 -5.34
N ASP A 61 -15.93 -2.17 -6.09
CA ASP A 61 -15.92 -2.76 -7.44
C ASP A 61 -15.54 -1.75 -8.53
N GLN A 62 -15.37 -0.49 -8.17
CA GLN A 62 -14.98 0.60 -9.07
C GLN A 62 -13.52 1.03 -8.90
N ARG A 63 -12.71 0.24 -8.21
CA ARG A 63 -11.30 0.54 -7.99
C ARG A 63 -10.40 -0.18 -8.98
N ILE A 64 -9.41 0.52 -9.46
CA ILE A 64 -8.36 -0.03 -10.33
C ILE A 64 -7.35 -0.88 -9.54
N TRP A 65 -7.23 -0.66 -8.24
CA TRP A 65 -6.28 -1.34 -7.37
C TRP A 65 -6.96 -2.20 -6.30
N PRO A 66 -6.41 -3.36 -5.92
CA PRO A 66 -7.07 -4.31 -5.01
C PRO A 66 -7.38 -3.76 -3.62
N TRP A 67 -6.58 -2.82 -3.11
CA TRP A 67 -6.78 -2.22 -1.79
C TRP A 67 -6.96 -0.70 -1.87
N PRO A 68 -7.68 -0.10 -0.89
CA PRO A 68 -7.99 1.32 -0.90
C PRO A 68 -6.75 2.16 -0.54
N LYS A 69 -6.77 3.41 -0.98
CA LYS A 69 -5.81 4.41 -0.55
C LYS A 69 -6.05 4.82 0.90
N ALA A 70 -4.97 4.97 1.67
CA ALA A 70 -5.02 5.46 3.05
C ALA A 70 -5.11 6.98 3.12
N GLU A 71 -4.38 7.68 2.25
CA GLU A 71 -4.35 9.15 2.10
C GLU A 71 -4.46 9.54 0.64
N ALA A 72 -4.92 10.75 0.37
CA ALA A 72 -4.90 11.33 -0.97
C ALA A 72 -3.54 11.98 -1.24
N TRP A 73 -2.86 11.54 -2.32
CA TRP A 73 -1.59 12.12 -2.75
C TRP A 73 -1.81 13.20 -3.79
N SER A 74 -0.93 14.20 -3.79
CA SER A 74 -0.89 15.19 -4.85
C SER A 74 -0.29 14.59 -6.14
N PRO A 75 -0.59 15.15 -7.33
CA PRO A 75 0.01 14.71 -8.59
C PRO A 75 1.54 14.70 -8.57
N THR A 76 2.14 15.69 -7.91
CA THR A 76 3.59 15.78 -7.75
C THR A 76 4.15 14.63 -6.93
N GLN A 77 3.47 14.23 -5.86
CA GLN A 77 3.86 13.12 -5.01
C GLN A 77 3.77 11.79 -5.76
N VAL A 78 2.67 11.56 -6.48
CA VAL A 78 2.50 10.38 -7.33
C VAL A 78 3.62 10.28 -8.37
N TYR A 79 3.95 11.38 -9.04
CA TYR A 79 5.05 11.42 -9.99
C TYR A 79 6.41 11.10 -9.35
N GLN A 80 6.69 11.66 -8.19
CA GLN A 80 7.94 11.39 -7.45
C GLN A 80 8.08 9.92 -7.06
N GLU A 81 6.99 9.28 -6.64
CA GLU A 81 6.98 7.86 -6.31
C GLU A 81 7.17 6.97 -7.55
N VAL A 82 6.60 7.33 -8.69
CA VAL A 82 6.86 6.65 -9.98
C VAL A 82 8.34 6.73 -10.32
N VAL A 83 8.95 7.90 -10.23
CA VAL A 83 10.37 8.11 -10.50
C VAL A 83 11.23 7.30 -9.52
N SER A 84 10.90 7.31 -8.24
CA SER A 84 11.58 6.54 -7.19
C SER A 84 11.53 5.04 -7.48
N ALA A 85 10.37 4.51 -7.86
CA ALA A 85 10.23 3.11 -8.25
C ALA A 85 11.10 2.75 -9.46
N MET A 86 11.14 3.62 -10.47
CA MET A 86 12.00 3.43 -11.65
C MET A 86 13.49 3.42 -11.28
N GLU A 87 13.92 4.29 -10.38
CA GLU A 87 15.31 4.30 -9.90
C GLU A 87 15.65 3.04 -9.10
N HIS A 88 14.72 2.54 -8.28
CA HIS A 88 14.90 1.27 -7.58
C HIS A 88 15.13 0.12 -8.58
N ILE A 89 14.38 0.07 -9.66
CA ILE A 89 14.58 -0.94 -10.73
C ILE A 89 15.94 -0.80 -11.39
N LYS A 90 16.35 0.43 -11.74
CA LYS A 90 17.67 0.68 -12.34
C LYS A 90 18.83 0.21 -11.47
N HIS A 91 18.66 0.28 -10.15
CA HIS A 91 19.65 -0.16 -9.18
C HIS A 91 19.47 -1.63 -8.74
N GLY A 92 18.58 -2.38 -9.38
CA GLY A 92 18.31 -3.79 -9.06
C GLY A 92 17.59 -4.02 -7.71
N ARG A 93 17.03 -2.96 -7.10
CA ARG A 93 16.31 -3.03 -5.83
C ARG A 93 14.83 -3.35 -6.07
N MET A 94 14.55 -4.58 -6.52
CA MET A 94 13.21 -4.99 -6.95
C MET A 94 12.19 -4.97 -5.82
N GLU A 95 12.57 -5.36 -4.59
CA GLU A 95 11.68 -5.29 -3.42
C GLU A 95 11.29 -3.85 -3.07
N ALA A 96 12.25 -2.92 -3.09
CA ALA A 96 11.96 -1.52 -2.83
C ALA A 96 11.02 -0.94 -3.90
N ALA A 97 11.25 -1.26 -5.17
CA ALA A 97 10.36 -0.88 -6.27
C ALA A 97 8.96 -1.46 -6.11
N ALA A 98 8.85 -2.72 -5.69
CA ALA A 98 7.57 -3.38 -5.44
C ALA A 98 6.80 -2.71 -4.29
N ASN A 99 7.47 -2.38 -3.19
CA ASN A 99 6.86 -1.68 -2.07
C ASN A 99 6.37 -0.28 -2.46
N THR A 100 7.19 0.48 -3.20
CA THR A 100 6.80 1.80 -3.73
C THR A 100 5.57 1.67 -4.63
N LEU A 101 5.54 0.67 -5.51
CA LEU A 101 4.41 0.39 -6.40
C LEU A 101 3.14 0.06 -5.61
N ASP A 102 3.24 -0.74 -4.56
CA ASP A 102 2.10 -1.14 -3.73
C ASP A 102 1.48 0.04 -2.98
N HIS A 103 2.27 1.05 -2.61
CA HIS A 103 1.77 2.31 -2.05
C HIS A 103 1.18 3.25 -3.10
N LEU A 104 1.75 3.26 -4.30
CA LEU A 104 1.34 4.11 -5.42
C LEU A 104 0.03 3.64 -6.07
N GLY A 105 -0.17 2.31 -6.16
CA GLY A 105 -1.28 1.70 -6.88
C GLY A 105 -2.67 2.23 -6.53
N PRO A 106 -3.02 2.41 -5.24
CA PRO A 106 -4.33 2.95 -4.85
C PRO A 106 -4.62 4.37 -5.35
N HIS A 107 -3.61 5.12 -5.78
CA HIS A 107 -3.75 6.49 -6.28
C HIS A 107 -3.98 6.57 -7.79
N LEU A 108 -3.92 5.43 -8.50
CA LEU A 108 -4.10 5.37 -9.95
C LEU A 108 -5.50 5.81 -10.40
N ASP A 109 -6.51 5.62 -9.56
CA ASP A 109 -7.90 6.05 -9.87
C ASP A 109 -7.99 7.56 -10.13
N ASP A 110 -7.20 8.34 -9.39
CA ASP A 110 -7.17 9.81 -9.51
C ASP A 110 -6.11 10.29 -10.54
N HIS A 111 -5.17 9.41 -10.94
CA HIS A 111 -3.99 9.75 -11.74
C HIS A 111 -3.79 8.76 -12.89
N LEU A 112 -4.78 8.66 -13.77
CA LEU A 112 -4.77 7.76 -14.93
C LEU A 112 -3.65 8.07 -15.94
N ASP A 113 -3.14 9.31 -15.94
CA ASP A 113 -1.97 9.72 -16.71
C ASP A 113 -0.70 8.93 -16.33
N MET A 114 -0.62 8.43 -15.10
CA MET A 114 0.49 7.60 -14.63
C MET A 114 0.29 6.10 -14.88
N LEU A 115 -0.90 5.67 -15.31
CA LEU A 115 -1.27 4.26 -15.48
C LEU A 115 -0.29 3.51 -16.39
N LEU A 116 0.12 4.11 -17.51
CA LEU A 116 1.10 3.51 -18.42
C LEU A 116 2.45 3.26 -17.73
N HIS A 117 2.96 4.26 -17.01
CA HIS A 117 4.25 4.16 -16.32
C HIS A 117 4.23 3.10 -15.23
N VAL A 118 3.16 3.07 -14.44
CA VAL A 118 2.96 2.06 -13.39
C VAL A 118 2.82 0.65 -13.98
N SER A 119 2.14 0.51 -15.10
CA SER A 119 2.01 -0.77 -15.80
C SER A 119 3.35 -1.27 -16.35
N VAL A 120 4.20 -0.38 -16.87
CA VAL A 120 5.56 -0.71 -17.28
C VAL A 120 6.41 -1.14 -16.08
N LEU A 121 6.27 -0.49 -14.93
CA LEU A 121 6.93 -0.90 -13.68
C LEU A 121 6.50 -2.32 -13.26
N MET A 122 5.20 -2.64 -13.33
CA MET A 122 4.70 -3.99 -13.05
C MET A 122 5.32 -5.02 -14.00
N GLN A 123 5.46 -4.69 -15.27
CA GLN A 123 6.09 -5.56 -16.27
C GLN A 123 7.55 -5.84 -15.91
N HIS A 124 8.31 -4.83 -15.53
CA HIS A 124 9.72 -4.98 -15.09
C HIS A 124 9.84 -5.80 -13.80
N LEU A 125 8.86 -5.73 -12.93
CA LEU A 125 8.78 -6.52 -11.69
C LEU A 125 8.27 -7.95 -11.90
N GLY A 126 7.93 -8.33 -13.14
CA GLY A 126 7.35 -9.65 -13.45
C GLY A 126 5.90 -9.83 -13.01
N ARG A 127 5.20 -8.75 -12.61
CA ARG A 127 3.80 -8.76 -12.16
C ARG A 127 2.81 -8.64 -13.33
N GLN A 128 2.98 -9.43 -14.37
CA GLN A 128 2.19 -9.31 -15.61
C GLN A 128 0.69 -9.57 -15.42
N GLU A 129 0.33 -10.54 -14.59
CA GLU A 129 -1.07 -10.85 -14.29
C GLU A 129 -1.75 -9.69 -13.55
N HIS A 130 -1.05 -9.10 -12.59
CA HIS A 130 -1.55 -7.92 -11.88
C HIS A 130 -1.68 -6.71 -12.81
N MET A 131 -0.72 -6.51 -13.70
CA MET A 131 -0.77 -5.46 -14.72
C MET A 131 -2.01 -5.62 -15.62
N LYS A 132 -2.26 -6.81 -16.16
CA LYS A 132 -3.44 -7.10 -16.97
C LYS A 132 -4.73 -6.81 -16.23
N TRP A 133 -4.84 -7.31 -15.01
CA TRP A 133 -6.01 -7.07 -14.16
C TRP A 133 -6.22 -5.57 -13.92
N THR A 134 -5.16 -4.81 -13.60
CA THR A 134 -5.23 -3.37 -13.40
C THR A 134 -5.70 -2.63 -14.66
N LEU A 135 -5.19 -3.02 -15.84
CA LEU A 135 -5.59 -2.41 -17.11
C LEU A 135 -7.02 -2.76 -17.50
N ASP A 136 -7.47 -3.98 -17.22
CA ASP A 136 -8.86 -4.40 -17.47
C ASP A 136 -9.83 -3.69 -16.53
N MET A 137 -9.47 -3.55 -15.25
CA MET A 137 -10.26 -2.77 -14.30
C MET A 137 -10.30 -1.28 -14.66
N ALA A 138 -9.18 -0.71 -15.08
CA ALA A 138 -9.13 0.66 -15.56
C ALA A 138 -10.04 0.88 -16.77
N ALA A 139 -10.07 -0.06 -17.72
CA ALA A 139 -10.97 -0.01 -18.87
C ALA A 139 -12.44 -0.21 -18.51
N TYR A 140 -12.71 -0.96 -17.46
CA TYR A 140 -14.07 -1.15 -16.95
C TYR A 140 -14.60 0.12 -16.28
N VAL A 141 -13.78 0.74 -15.43
CA VAL A 141 -14.15 1.95 -14.66
C VAL A 141 -14.11 3.20 -15.55
N HIS A 142 -13.12 3.30 -16.45
CA HIS A 142 -12.88 4.46 -17.31
C HIS A 142 -12.76 4.06 -18.79
N PRO A 143 -13.85 3.57 -19.43
CA PRO A 143 -13.79 2.98 -20.77
C PRO A 143 -13.42 3.97 -21.87
N THR A 144 -13.64 5.25 -21.66
CA THR A 144 -13.40 6.31 -22.66
C THR A 144 -12.14 7.12 -22.39
N ASP A 145 -11.41 6.83 -21.32
CA ASP A 145 -10.22 7.59 -20.97
C ASP A 145 -9.06 7.30 -21.94
N PRO A 146 -8.42 8.33 -22.51
CA PRO A 146 -7.35 8.16 -23.49
C PRO A 146 -6.09 7.51 -22.91
N HIS A 147 -5.78 7.74 -21.63
CA HIS A 147 -4.61 7.13 -20.97
C HIS A 147 -4.79 5.63 -20.76
N VAL A 148 -6.01 5.21 -20.42
CA VAL A 148 -6.38 3.79 -20.31
C VAL A 148 -6.29 3.10 -21.67
N GLN A 149 -6.84 3.72 -22.72
CA GLN A 149 -6.77 3.20 -24.10
C GLN A 149 -5.31 3.08 -24.56
N GLN A 150 -4.50 4.09 -24.31
CA GLN A 150 -3.08 4.10 -24.64
C GLN A 150 -2.32 2.98 -23.91
N ALA A 151 -2.50 2.85 -22.59
CA ALA A 151 -1.85 1.82 -21.81
C ALA A 151 -2.20 0.41 -22.31
N ARG A 152 -3.47 0.15 -22.59
CA ARG A 152 -3.92 -1.14 -23.13
C ARG A 152 -3.33 -1.43 -24.49
N SER A 153 -3.33 -0.46 -25.42
CA SER A 153 -2.82 -0.64 -26.77
C SER A 153 -1.30 -0.92 -26.82
N GLN A 154 -0.55 -0.43 -25.84
CA GLN A 154 0.89 -0.59 -25.78
C GLN A 154 1.32 -1.88 -25.03
N LEU A 155 0.55 -2.33 -24.07
CA LEU A 155 0.95 -3.39 -23.14
C LEU A 155 0.17 -4.71 -23.30
N LEU A 156 -0.99 -4.69 -23.95
CA LEU A 156 -1.84 -5.86 -24.18
C LEU A 156 -1.87 -6.29 -25.66
N VAL A 157 -0.87 -5.92 -26.41
CA VAL A 157 -0.71 -6.34 -27.81
C VAL A 157 -0.28 -7.78 -27.92
#